data_dbe868f16cbffbb38294af4aee99f7f6
#
_entry.id   dbe868f16cbffbb38294af4aee99f7f6
#
_cell.length_a   1.000
_cell.length_b   1.000
_cell.length_c   1.000
_cell.angle_alpha   90.00
_cell.angle_beta   90.00
_cell.angle_gamma   90.00
#
_symmetry.space_group_name_H-M   'P 1'
#
loop_
_entity.id
_entity.type
_entity.pdbx_description
1 polymer ?
#
loop_
_entity_poly.entity_id
_entity_poly.type
_entity_poly.pdbx_seq_one_letter_code
_entity_poly.pdbx_strand_id
1 'polypeptide(L)'
;MTQKRRELVSTFVAADATGRKVIVQYYRELVLLAAAAGEPDQWTPTGTTTLVTEDGRDVKRKSKGVYEIASVRGASVLTSSDPEAP
;
A
#
# COMPACT_ATOMS: atom_id res chain seq x y z
N MET A 1 23.68 -7.78 -5.92
CA MET A 1 22.23 -8.03 -5.87
C MET A 1 21.54 -6.90 -5.15
N THR A 2 20.52 -6.32 -5.76
CA THR A 2 19.76 -5.22 -5.13
C THR A 2 18.71 -5.81 -4.20
N GLN A 3 18.69 -5.38 -2.93
CA GLN A 3 17.68 -5.81 -1.97
C GLN A 3 16.54 -4.81 -1.97
N LYS A 4 15.33 -5.31 -1.87
CA LYS A 4 14.11 -4.50 -1.79
C LYS A 4 13.29 -4.92 -0.58
N ARG A 5 12.62 -3.97 0.04
CA ARG A 5 11.64 -4.23 1.09
C ARG A 5 10.52 -3.20 0.99
N ARG A 6 9.43 -3.46 1.66
CA ARG A 6 8.36 -2.47 1.79
C ARG A 6 8.22 -2.04 3.25
N GLU A 7 7.85 -0.78 3.43
CA GLU A 7 7.67 -0.18 4.74
C GLU A 7 6.23 0.29 4.88
N LEU A 8 5.60 -0.03 6.00
CA LEU A 8 4.25 0.45 6.29
C LEU A 8 4.31 1.95 6.59
N VAL A 9 3.61 2.73 5.77
CA VAL A 9 3.54 4.18 5.91
C VAL A 9 2.35 4.56 6.79
N SER A 10 1.18 3.99 6.51
CA SER A 10 -0.05 4.29 7.24
C SER A 10 -1.08 3.20 7.03
N THR A 11 -2.13 3.24 7.84
CA THR A 11 -3.32 2.42 7.65
C THR A 11 -4.52 3.34 7.59
N PHE A 12 -5.55 2.92 6.86
CA PHE A 12 -6.79 3.67 6.81
C PHE A 12 -7.99 2.72 6.69
N VAL A 13 -9.16 3.22 7.03
CA VAL A 13 -10.40 2.45 6.97
C VAL A 13 -11.14 2.79 5.69
N ALA A 14 -11.54 1.76 4.95
CA ALA A 14 -12.40 1.88 3.79
C ALA A 14 -13.66 1.05 4.01
N ALA A 15 -14.70 1.28 3.22
CA ALA A 15 -15.93 0.51 3.29
C ALA A 15 -16.28 -0.05 1.92
N ASP A 16 -16.82 -1.27 1.89
CA ASP A 16 -17.31 -1.87 0.66
C ASP A 16 -18.77 -1.43 0.37
N ALA A 17 -19.34 -1.90 -0.73
CA ALA A 17 -20.67 -1.53 -1.14
C ALA A 17 -21.77 -1.96 -0.14
N THR A 18 -21.47 -2.92 0.74
CA THR A 18 -22.40 -3.37 1.79
C THR A 18 -22.25 -2.59 3.08
N GLY A 19 -21.29 -1.65 3.15
CA GLY A 19 -20.99 -0.89 4.36
C GLY A 19 -20.02 -1.60 5.30
N ARG A 20 -19.48 -2.76 4.93
CA ARG A 20 -18.50 -3.48 5.73
C ARG A 20 -17.18 -2.72 5.71
N LYS A 21 -16.62 -2.49 6.90
CA LYS A 21 -15.34 -1.79 7.03
C LYS A 21 -14.18 -2.73 6.75
N VAL A 22 -13.19 -2.22 6.02
CA VAL A 22 -11.97 -2.93 5.67
C VAL A 22 -10.77 -2.05 6.02
N ILE A 23 -9.80 -2.61 6.71
CA ILE A 23 -8.57 -1.89 7.00
C ILE A 23 -7.59 -2.10 5.85
N VAL A 24 -7.11 -1.00 5.28
CA VAL A 24 -6.15 -1.01 4.18
C VAL A 24 -4.81 -0.51 4.68
N GLN A 25 -3.77 -1.23 4.33
CA GLN A 25 -2.39 -0.89 4.70
C GLN A 25 -1.70 -0.28 3.49
N TYR A 26 -1.07 0.87 3.69
CA TYR A 26 -0.33 1.59 2.66
C TYR A 26 1.16 1.40 2.89
N TYR A 27 1.83 0.81 1.89
CA TYR A 27 3.26 0.55 1.93
C TYR A 27 3.99 1.34 0.87
N ARG A 28 5.24 1.69 1.15
CA ARG A 28 6.16 2.19 0.15
C ARG A 28 7.29 1.19 -0.04
N GLU A 29 7.80 1.10 -1.26
CA GLU A 29 8.93 0.25 -1.57
C GLU A 29 10.23 0.99 -1.29
N LEU A 30 11.17 0.28 -0.66
CA LEU A 30 12.51 0.77 -0.41
C LEU A 30 13.50 -0.15 -1.11
N VAL A 31 14.59 0.43 -1.61
CA VAL A 31 15.70 -0.31 -2.18
C VAL A 31 16.94 0.00 -1.38
N LEU A 32 17.77 -1.04 -1.15
CA LEU A 32 19.05 -0.87 -0.47
C LEU A 32 20.10 -0.48 -1.51
N LEU A 33 20.62 0.72 -1.37
CA LEU A 33 21.70 1.21 -2.21
C LEU A 33 23.04 0.92 -1.54
N ALA A 34 23.98 0.37 -2.30
CA ALA A 34 25.33 0.17 -1.80
C ALA A 34 25.98 1.52 -1.53
N ALA A 35 26.45 1.72 -0.31
CA ALA A 35 27.11 2.95 0.07
C ALA A 35 28.57 2.95 -0.42
N ALA A 36 29.14 4.15 -0.54
CA ALA A 36 30.57 4.30 -0.75
C ALA A 36 31.35 3.71 0.44
N ALA A 37 32.60 3.34 0.23
CA ALA A 37 33.41 2.75 1.28
C ALA A 37 33.47 3.67 2.52
N GLY A 38 33.13 3.10 3.67
CA GLY A 38 33.12 3.84 4.94
C GLY A 38 31.80 4.47 5.30
N GLU A 39 30.76 4.36 4.46
CA GLU A 39 29.43 4.88 4.73
C GLU A 39 28.44 3.74 5.01
N PRO A 40 27.42 3.96 5.86
CA PRO A 40 26.40 2.94 6.08
C PRO A 40 25.49 2.80 4.86
N ASP A 41 25.02 1.58 4.61
CA ASP A 41 24.01 1.33 3.59
C ASP A 41 22.73 2.08 3.93
N GLN A 42 22.05 2.56 2.90
CA GLN A 42 20.82 3.33 3.07
C GLN A 42 19.66 2.73 2.28
N TRP A 43 18.51 2.63 2.95
CA TRP A 43 17.26 2.28 2.31
C TRP A 43 16.62 3.54 1.73
N THR A 44 16.35 3.52 0.43
CA THR A 44 15.85 4.68 -0.31
C THR A 44 14.51 4.36 -0.96
N PRO A 45 13.49 5.23 -0.84
CA PRO A 45 12.22 5.01 -1.52
C PRO A 45 12.39 4.99 -3.04
N THR A 46 11.72 4.04 -3.70
CA THR A 46 11.76 3.90 -5.16
C THR A 46 10.67 4.70 -5.86
N GLY A 47 9.69 5.22 -5.11
CA GLY A 47 8.51 5.85 -5.66
C GLY A 47 7.35 4.87 -5.89
N THR A 48 7.57 3.58 -5.75
CA THR A 48 6.52 2.57 -5.87
C THR A 48 5.78 2.42 -4.55
N THR A 49 4.46 2.42 -4.61
CA THR A 49 3.59 2.25 -3.44
C THR A 49 2.67 1.04 -3.65
N THR A 50 2.24 0.44 -2.55
CA THR A 50 1.39 -0.74 -2.57
C THR A 50 0.29 -0.59 -1.52
N LEU A 51 -0.92 -0.96 -1.89
CA LEU A 51 -2.06 -1.02 -0.99
C LEU A 51 -2.48 -2.48 -0.82
N VAL A 52 -2.63 -2.91 0.42
CA VAL A 52 -3.06 -4.28 0.76
C VAL A 52 -4.07 -4.21 1.87
N THR A 53 -5.05 -5.11 1.86
CA THR A 53 -5.96 -5.23 3.00
C THR A 53 -5.22 -5.93 4.16
N GLU A 54 -5.77 -5.81 5.35
CA GLU A 54 -5.20 -6.45 6.55
C GLU A 54 -5.10 -7.97 6.39
N ASP A 55 -5.99 -8.57 5.62
CA ASP A 55 -5.98 -10.01 5.33
C ASP A 55 -5.15 -10.39 4.09
N GLY A 56 -4.40 -9.44 3.52
CA GLY A 56 -3.42 -9.73 2.48
C GLY A 56 -3.91 -9.62 1.04
N ARG A 57 -5.09 -9.04 0.79
CA ARG A 57 -5.60 -8.86 -0.57
C ARG A 57 -5.04 -7.59 -1.20
N ASP A 58 -4.67 -7.65 -2.48
CA ASP A 58 -4.17 -6.49 -3.20
C ASP A 58 -5.29 -5.49 -3.46
N VAL A 59 -4.96 -4.21 -3.31
CA VAL A 59 -5.88 -3.09 -3.51
C VAL A 59 -5.31 -2.17 -4.58
N LYS A 60 -6.15 -1.75 -5.52
CA LYS A 60 -5.80 -0.76 -6.54
C LYS A 60 -6.49 0.57 -6.22
N ARG A 61 -5.73 1.66 -6.29
CA ARG A 61 -6.29 3.00 -6.16
C ARG A 61 -6.88 3.44 -7.51
N LYS A 62 -8.15 3.80 -7.52
CA LYS A 62 -8.83 4.34 -8.70
C LYS A 62 -8.79 5.87 -8.73
N SER A 63 -9.10 6.47 -7.59
CA SER A 63 -9.02 7.91 -7.38
C SER A 63 -8.89 8.15 -5.88
N LYS A 64 -8.75 9.41 -5.47
CA LYS A 64 -8.65 9.71 -4.04
C LYS A 64 -9.90 9.20 -3.30
N GLY A 65 -9.67 8.32 -2.32
CA GLY A 65 -10.75 7.74 -1.53
C GLY A 65 -11.53 6.62 -2.22
N VAL A 66 -11.13 6.22 -3.44
CA VAL A 66 -11.80 5.14 -4.17
C VAL A 66 -10.79 4.07 -4.55
N TYR A 67 -11.06 2.83 -4.18
CA TYR A 67 -10.17 1.69 -4.34
C TYR A 67 -10.90 0.49 -4.89
N GLU A 68 -10.16 -0.46 -5.43
CA GLU A 68 -10.71 -1.69 -5.99
C GLU A 68 -9.92 -2.89 -5.49
N ILE A 69 -10.62 -3.91 -5.04
CA ILE A 69 -10.02 -5.21 -4.69
C ILE A 69 -10.43 -6.20 -5.77
N ALA A 70 -9.44 -6.80 -6.45
CA ALA A 70 -9.69 -7.89 -7.38
C ALA A 70 -10.02 -9.15 -6.60
N SER A 71 -11.06 -9.87 -6.99
CA SER A 71 -11.43 -11.14 -6.38
C SER A 71 -11.83 -12.15 -7.45
N VAL A 72 -11.94 -13.42 -7.04
CA VAL A 72 -12.36 -14.50 -7.94
C VAL A 72 -13.75 -14.26 -8.52
N ARG A 73 -14.59 -13.50 -7.82
CA ARG A 73 -15.96 -13.18 -8.21
C ARG A 73 -16.11 -11.84 -8.92
N GLY A 74 -14.98 -11.20 -9.28
CA GLY A 74 -14.96 -9.88 -9.87
C GLY A 74 -14.33 -8.85 -8.94
N ALA A 75 -14.43 -7.58 -9.30
CA ALA A 75 -13.85 -6.49 -8.53
C ALA A 75 -14.85 -5.93 -7.54
N SER A 76 -14.38 -5.65 -6.32
CA SER A 76 -15.16 -4.94 -5.29
C SER A 76 -14.61 -3.55 -5.12
N VAL A 77 -15.51 -2.56 -5.07
CA VAL A 77 -15.13 -1.16 -4.88
C VAL A 77 -15.16 -0.82 -3.40
N LEU A 78 -14.09 -0.18 -2.94
CA LEU A 78 -13.97 0.36 -1.59
C LEU A 78 -13.95 1.88 -1.66
N THR A 79 -14.59 2.52 -0.68
CA THR A 79 -14.54 3.98 -0.55
C THR A 79 -14.04 4.35 0.85
N SER A 80 -13.32 5.46 0.95
CA SER A 80 -12.81 5.91 2.23
C SER A 80 -12.90 7.43 2.33
N SER A 81 -13.36 7.90 3.50
CA SER A 81 -13.31 9.31 3.89
C SER A 81 -12.22 9.57 4.93
N ASP A 82 -11.39 8.58 5.20
CA ASP A 82 -10.32 8.70 6.18
C ASP A 82 -9.28 9.72 5.70
N PRO A 83 -8.85 10.67 6.55
CA PRO A 83 -7.80 11.64 6.17
C PRO A 83 -6.49 10.99 5.75
N GLU A 84 -6.19 9.79 6.24
CA GLU A 84 -4.97 9.06 5.90
C GLU A 84 -5.08 8.33 4.56
N ALA A 85 -6.26 8.27 3.94
CA ALA A 85 -6.47 7.61 2.66
C ALA A 85 -5.81 8.42 1.54
N PRO A 86 -4.91 7.80 0.75
CA PRO A 86 -4.27 8.48 -0.37
C PRO A 86 -5.20 8.75 -1.54
#